data_7787499c50e5bda9067037e631e2b13f
#
_entry.id   7787499c50e5bda9067037e631e2b13f
#
_cell.length_a   1.000
_cell.length_b   1.000
_cell.length_c   1.000
_cell.angle_alpha   90.00
_cell.angle_beta   90.00
_cell.angle_gamma   90.00
#
_symmetry.space_group_name_H-M   'P 1'
#
loop_
_entity.id
_entity.type
_entity.pdbx_description
1 polymer ?
#
loop_
_entity_poly.entity_id
_entity_poly.type
_entity_poly.pdbx_seq_one_letter_code
_entity_poly.pdbx_strand_id
1 'polypeptide(L)'
;MKKGIARRAVAATLALGVGIALAGCSGGGAGAGGNAVPGEDYTGPKVSITFWNGWTGGAAPVLVPKLVEKFNSEHDNIEVKNVPQEWGDISKKMPLAVKAGKGPDVAVAHGDDVATYAAQGLLLPADDIVDALGYSADDFPEGLMDAGAYKGAQYGIPWSVTPMGLYVNNDVLKSAGIDPATVPTDKDGYMKALEALKAAGISGEWVDGYVFTGTFEFESLLWQFGGDLYNDDVTEATFNSDAGVQALTHMVDLIDKGYSPPNVAQDGNIKGLLAGQTAYNWNGVWQTTNESFNEIDWTVAPVPQIGTEQAVWSSSTHWMFMNNKGQDKNKTAAAATFVKWMNENSAGWAETGELPAANDVRNDPALVETYPNLKPFIDSLPYAHYETSAPGITAANALITTALNEAVTGKKEPKEALDDAAKQANEILKQNAAKYGD
;
A
#
# COMPACT_ATOMS: atom_id res chain seq x y z
N MET A 1 1.16 5.82 76.79
CA MET A 1 0.55 6.99 77.43
C MET A 1 -0.44 7.56 76.47
N LYS A 2 -1.65 7.36 76.79
CA LYS A 2 -2.76 8.26 77.14
C LYS A 2 -3.18 9.13 75.93
N LYS A 3 -4.31 8.85 75.41
CA LYS A 3 -5.72 9.26 75.65
C LYS A 3 -6.08 10.32 74.62
N GLY A 4 -7.18 10.41 73.99
CA GLY A 4 -8.49 9.83 74.16
C GLY A 4 -9.55 10.75 73.55
N ILE A 5 -10.54 10.19 72.97
CA ILE A 5 -11.97 10.42 73.29
C ILE A 5 -12.49 11.83 72.87
N ALA A 6 -13.62 12.06 72.25
CA ALA A 6 -14.84 11.37 71.86
C ALA A 6 -15.83 12.37 71.24
N ARG A 7 -16.73 11.89 70.31
CA ARG A 7 -18.21 12.00 70.38
C ARG A 7 -18.85 13.40 70.51
N ARG A 8 -19.87 13.76 69.71
CA ARG A 8 -21.25 13.31 69.44
C ARG A 8 -21.87 14.34 68.48
N ALA A 9 -22.49 14.04 67.42
CA ALA A 9 -23.88 13.58 67.16
C ALA A 9 -24.99 14.60 67.48
N VAL A 10 -25.95 14.59 66.60
CA VAL A 10 -27.38 15.06 66.68
C VAL A 10 -27.69 16.14 65.67
N ALA A 11 -28.33 15.83 64.58
CA ALA A 11 -29.71 15.51 64.21
C ALA A 11 -30.57 16.73 63.84
N ALA A 12 -31.09 16.64 62.61
CA ALA A 12 -32.42 16.89 62.11
C ALA A 12 -33.06 18.29 62.27
N THR A 13 -33.58 18.85 61.20
CA THR A 13 -35.05 18.88 60.92
C THR A 13 -35.36 19.57 59.59
N LEU A 14 -36.42 19.08 58.93
CA LEU A 14 -37.11 19.56 57.73
C LEU A 14 -37.55 21.04 57.80
N ALA A 15 -37.59 21.69 56.61
CA ALA A 15 -38.72 22.58 56.25
C ALA A 15 -38.85 22.71 54.74
N LEU A 16 -40.05 22.41 54.24
CA LEU A 16 -40.56 22.71 52.90
C LEU A 16 -40.61 24.22 52.64
N GLY A 17 -40.33 24.66 51.43
CA GLY A 17 -40.59 26.00 50.96
C GLY A 17 -40.73 26.00 49.44
N VAL A 18 -42.01 26.08 48.96
CA VAL A 18 -42.41 26.33 47.58
C VAL A 18 -42.18 27.81 47.26
N GLY A 19 -41.67 28.12 46.03
CA GLY A 19 -41.66 29.52 45.63
C GLY A 19 -40.99 29.85 44.31
N ILE A 20 -41.76 29.81 43.24
CA ILE A 20 -41.87 30.82 42.14
C ILE A 20 -40.69 31.02 41.18
N ALA A 21 -40.94 30.75 39.92
CA ALA A 21 -40.22 31.11 38.72
C ALA A 21 -39.87 32.62 38.64
N LEU A 22 -38.65 32.90 38.24
CA LEU A 22 -38.29 34.15 37.59
C LEU A 22 -37.38 33.83 36.38
N ALA A 23 -37.91 34.11 35.20
CA ALA A 23 -37.12 34.15 33.99
C ALA A 23 -36.00 35.20 34.09
N GLY A 24 -34.76 34.73 34.08
CA GLY A 24 -33.56 35.55 33.94
C GLY A 24 -32.91 35.19 32.62
N CYS A 25 -33.14 35.93 31.56
CA CYS A 25 -32.28 35.97 30.39
C CYS A 25 -30.89 36.50 30.80
N SER A 26 -29.94 35.60 31.00
CA SER A 26 -28.54 35.96 30.94
C SER A 26 -27.96 35.29 29.69
N GLY A 27 -27.61 36.06 28.69
CA GLY A 27 -26.89 35.66 27.51
C GLY A 27 -25.51 35.10 27.92
N GLY A 28 -25.44 33.78 28.06
CA GLY A 28 -24.20 33.03 28.02
C GLY A 28 -23.98 32.66 26.55
N GLY A 29 -22.92 33.14 25.97
CA GLY A 29 -22.50 32.73 24.63
C GLY A 29 -22.50 31.20 24.55
N ALA A 30 -23.40 30.66 23.75
CA ALA A 30 -23.28 29.32 23.25
C ALA A 30 -21.98 29.30 22.44
N GLY A 31 -20.91 28.80 23.03
CA GLY A 31 -19.80 28.31 22.25
C GLY A 31 -20.41 27.31 21.27
N ALA A 32 -20.29 27.58 20.00
CA ALA A 32 -20.65 26.64 18.96
C ALA A 32 -19.84 25.37 19.23
N GLY A 33 -20.46 24.40 19.90
CA GLY A 33 -19.93 23.04 20.02
C GLY A 33 -20.03 22.44 18.64
N GLY A 34 -18.93 22.56 17.89
CA GLY A 34 -18.85 21.96 16.58
C GLY A 34 -18.83 20.45 16.69
N ASN A 35 -19.11 19.81 15.58
CA ASN A 35 -19.14 18.37 15.45
C ASN A 35 -17.73 17.79 15.52
N ALA A 36 -17.50 16.82 16.41
CA ALA A 36 -16.23 16.09 16.58
C ALA A 36 -16.42 14.58 16.35
N VAL A 37 -17.46 14.22 15.58
CA VAL A 37 -17.72 12.83 15.20
C VAL A 37 -16.90 12.53 13.95
N PRO A 38 -16.01 11.49 14.00
CA PRO A 38 -15.26 11.09 12.83
C PRO A 38 -16.19 10.68 11.68
N GLY A 39 -15.85 11.09 10.46
CA GLY A 39 -16.61 10.81 9.23
C GLY A 39 -17.67 11.84 8.87
N GLU A 40 -18.17 12.64 9.81
CA GLU A 40 -18.94 13.83 9.50
C GLU A 40 -18.02 15.03 9.26
N ASP A 41 -18.49 15.98 8.43
CA ASP A 41 -17.70 17.19 8.18
C ASP A 41 -17.43 17.93 9.49
N TYR A 42 -16.15 18.12 9.79
CA TYR A 42 -15.73 18.73 11.04
C TYR A 42 -16.14 20.20 11.12
N THR A 43 -16.96 20.54 12.10
CA THR A 43 -17.43 21.91 12.37
C THR A 43 -16.93 22.46 13.71
N GLY A 44 -15.99 21.75 14.34
CA GLY A 44 -15.42 22.10 15.65
C GLY A 44 -14.49 23.31 15.65
N PRO A 45 -13.84 23.58 16.79
CA PRO A 45 -12.82 24.63 16.92
C PRO A 45 -11.67 24.42 15.96
N LYS A 46 -10.96 25.49 15.60
CA LYS A 46 -9.78 25.39 14.72
C LYS A 46 -8.74 24.43 15.29
N VAL A 47 -8.33 23.45 14.45
CA VAL A 47 -7.30 22.45 14.78
C VAL A 47 -6.23 22.41 13.69
N SER A 48 -5.03 22.01 14.08
CA SER A 48 -3.95 21.68 13.16
C SER A 48 -3.63 20.21 13.28
N ILE A 49 -3.68 19.48 12.17
CA ILE A 49 -3.35 18.06 12.06
C ILE A 49 -2.07 17.85 11.25
N THR A 50 -1.34 16.79 11.56
CA THR A 50 -0.10 16.40 10.87
C THR A 50 -0.37 15.17 10.03
N PHE A 51 -0.02 15.24 8.76
CA PHE A 51 -0.16 14.18 7.76
C PHE A 51 1.22 13.65 7.34
N TRP A 52 1.48 12.36 7.54
CA TRP A 52 2.67 11.67 7.04
C TRP A 52 2.35 10.78 5.86
N ASN A 53 3.23 10.81 4.85
CA ASN A 53 3.14 9.97 3.66
C ASN A 53 4.54 9.66 3.13
N GLY A 54 4.65 8.64 2.28
CA GLY A 54 5.89 8.19 1.65
C GLY A 54 6.11 8.71 0.24
N TRP A 55 5.27 9.59 -0.26
CA TRP A 55 5.24 10.05 -1.64
C TRP A 55 6.32 11.11 -1.91
N THR A 56 7.56 10.63 -2.02
CA THR A 56 8.76 11.45 -2.24
C THR A 56 9.29 11.39 -3.68
N GLY A 57 8.69 10.54 -4.54
CA GLY A 57 9.07 10.36 -5.94
C GLY A 57 7.98 10.74 -6.95
N GLY A 58 8.33 10.73 -8.23
CA GLY A 58 7.41 11.04 -9.33
C GLY A 58 6.78 12.42 -9.24
N ALA A 59 5.51 12.52 -9.62
CA ALA A 59 4.73 13.76 -9.53
C ALA A 59 4.21 14.08 -8.11
N ALA A 60 4.21 13.12 -7.21
CA ALA A 60 3.61 13.24 -5.88
C ALA A 60 4.19 14.37 -5.01
N PRO A 61 5.52 14.67 -5.00
CA PRO A 61 6.09 15.79 -4.27
C PRO A 61 5.57 17.17 -4.69
N VAL A 62 5.02 17.28 -5.89
CA VAL A 62 4.40 18.50 -6.42
C VAL A 62 2.90 18.49 -6.19
N LEU A 63 2.25 17.36 -6.41
CA LEU A 63 0.79 17.21 -6.33
C LEU A 63 0.28 17.26 -4.90
N VAL A 64 0.88 16.52 -3.97
CA VAL A 64 0.41 16.42 -2.57
C VAL A 64 0.36 17.77 -1.87
N PRO A 65 1.41 18.63 -1.93
CA PRO A 65 1.32 19.98 -1.39
C PRO A 65 0.19 20.82 -1.96
N LYS A 66 -0.08 20.72 -3.28
CA LYS A 66 -1.19 21.44 -3.93
C LYS A 66 -2.56 20.97 -3.42
N LEU A 67 -2.75 19.66 -3.26
CA LEU A 67 -4.00 19.11 -2.70
C LEU A 67 -4.20 19.57 -1.24
N VAL A 68 -3.15 19.52 -0.43
CA VAL A 68 -3.19 20.00 0.97
C VAL A 68 -3.45 21.50 1.04
N GLU A 69 -2.85 22.30 0.18
CA GLU A 69 -3.11 23.76 0.10
C GLU A 69 -4.55 24.04 -0.31
N LYS A 70 -5.08 23.31 -1.31
CA LYS A 70 -6.48 23.40 -1.73
C LYS A 70 -7.41 23.07 -0.58
N PHE A 71 -7.21 21.93 0.10
CA PHE A 71 -7.97 21.55 1.28
C PHE A 71 -7.96 22.62 2.35
N ASN A 72 -6.78 23.13 2.72
CA ASN A 72 -6.63 24.18 3.72
C ASN A 72 -7.32 25.50 3.34
N SER A 73 -7.43 25.79 2.04
CA SER A 73 -8.15 26.99 1.56
C SER A 73 -9.68 26.85 1.60
N GLU A 74 -10.17 25.63 1.59
CA GLU A 74 -11.62 25.30 1.63
C GLU A 74 -12.13 25.05 3.07
N HIS A 75 -11.22 24.91 4.06
CA HIS A 75 -11.57 24.54 5.45
C HIS A 75 -10.89 25.48 6.47
N ASP A 76 -11.55 26.57 6.83
CA ASP A 76 -11.01 27.62 7.73
C ASP A 76 -10.68 27.10 9.14
N ASN A 77 -11.35 26.00 9.59
CA ASN A 77 -11.22 25.40 10.91
C ASN A 77 -10.28 24.17 10.96
N ILE A 78 -9.71 23.75 9.83
CA ILE A 78 -8.72 22.65 9.76
C ILE A 78 -7.46 23.16 9.06
N GLU A 79 -6.30 22.93 9.66
CA GLU A 79 -5.00 23.15 9.04
C GLU A 79 -4.26 21.81 8.94
N VAL A 80 -4.05 21.30 7.73
CA VAL A 80 -3.25 20.08 7.48
C VAL A 80 -1.81 20.48 7.22
N LYS A 81 -0.87 19.86 7.95
CA LYS A 81 0.57 19.96 7.75
C LYS A 81 1.09 18.70 7.09
N ASN A 82 1.42 18.78 5.81
CA ASN A 82 2.05 17.70 5.06
C ASN A 82 3.51 17.53 5.49
N VAL A 83 3.89 16.32 5.90
CA VAL A 83 5.25 15.95 6.33
C VAL A 83 5.67 14.68 5.60
N PRO A 84 6.21 14.79 4.37
CA PRO A 84 6.67 13.62 3.62
C PRO A 84 7.85 12.95 4.33
N GLN A 85 7.91 11.62 4.22
CA GLN A 85 8.97 10.76 4.73
C GLN A 85 9.38 9.80 3.63
N GLU A 86 10.61 9.33 3.60
CA GLU A 86 10.97 8.19 2.74
C GLU A 86 10.21 6.94 3.20
N TRP A 87 9.70 6.12 2.25
CA TRP A 87 8.94 4.90 2.58
C TRP A 87 9.67 4.00 3.58
N GLY A 88 10.96 3.74 3.35
CA GLY A 88 11.78 2.92 4.25
C GLY A 88 12.02 3.52 5.64
N ASP A 89 11.70 4.80 5.84
CA ASP A 89 11.80 5.50 7.11
C ASP A 89 10.48 5.51 7.89
N ILE A 90 9.34 5.51 7.20
CA ILE A 90 8.01 5.51 7.84
C ILE A 90 7.89 4.32 8.79
N SER A 91 8.15 3.10 8.31
CA SER A 91 8.05 1.87 9.11
C SER A 91 8.93 1.88 10.36
N LYS A 92 10.08 2.55 10.31
CA LYS A 92 11.01 2.68 11.44
C LYS A 92 10.63 3.79 12.42
N LYS A 93 10.21 4.95 11.89
CA LYS A 93 9.94 6.17 12.69
C LYS A 93 8.55 6.16 13.32
N MET A 94 7.54 5.64 12.61
CA MET A 94 6.14 5.66 13.02
C MET A 94 5.92 5.05 14.42
N PRO A 95 6.39 3.81 14.71
CA PRO A 95 6.15 3.20 16.01
C PRO A 95 6.74 4.01 17.17
N LEU A 96 7.91 4.60 16.98
CA LEU A 96 8.59 5.39 18.00
C LEU A 96 7.89 6.72 18.24
N ALA A 97 7.47 7.40 17.16
CA ALA A 97 6.80 8.69 17.22
C ALA A 97 5.43 8.58 17.90
N VAL A 98 4.60 7.59 17.50
CA VAL A 98 3.27 7.36 18.06
C VAL A 98 3.35 7.00 19.54
N LYS A 99 4.23 6.08 19.93
CA LYS A 99 4.45 5.72 21.35
C LYS A 99 4.91 6.90 22.20
N ALA A 100 5.64 7.84 21.60
CA ALA A 100 6.06 9.06 22.26
C ALA A 100 4.98 10.17 22.28
N GLY A 101 3.79 9.94 21.68
CA GLY A 101 2.73 10.94 21.51
C GLY A 101 3.11 12.08 20.55
N LYS A 102 3.99 11.79 19.59
CA LYS A 102 4.52 12.73 18.58
C LYS A 102 4.34 12.18 17.15
N GLY A 103 3.56 11.13 16.98
CA GLY A 103 3.18 10.62 15.67
C GLY A 103 2.29 11.61 14.92
N PRO A 104 2.08 11.39 13.62
CA PRO A 104 1.10 12.16 12.86
C PRO A 104 -0.32 11.93 13.40
N ASP A 105 -1.26 12.77 13.02
CA ASP A 105 -2.69 12.53 13.31
C ASP A 105 -3.29 11.55 12.29
N VAL A 106 -2.83 11.64 11.05
CA VAL A 106 -3.17 10.74 9.95
C VAL A 106 -1.92 10.42 9.12
N ALA A 107 -1.84 9.20 8.61
CA ALA A 107 -0.74 8.78 7.72
C ALA A 107 -1.26 7.91 6.57
N VAL A 108 -0.45 7.80 5.53
CA VAL A 108 -0.59 6.77 4.51
C VAL A 108 0.61 5.83 4.60
N ALA A 109 0.36 4.53 4.58
CA ALA A 109 1.38 3.50 4.47
C ALA A 109 0.87 2.32 3.62
N HIS A 110 1.75 1.36 3.34
CA HIS A 110 1.39 0.16 2.58
C HIS A 110 0.42 -0.74 3.35
N GLY A 111 -0.41 -1.50 2.61
CA GLY A 111 -1.41 -2.38 3.19
C GLY A 111 -0.82 -3.44 4.12
N ASP A 112 0.35 -3.99 3.81
CA ASP A 112 1.07 -4.98 4.63
C ASP A 112 1.55 -4.45 6.00
N ASP A 113 1.70 -3.13 6.15
CA ASP A 113 2.05 -2.49 7.43
C ASP A 113 0.86 -2.40 8.40
N VAL A 114 -0.39 -2.38 7.90
CA VAL A 114 -1.60 -2.08 8.70
C VAL A 114 -1.74 -3.05 9.87
N ALA A 115 -1.70 -4.35 9.62
CA ALA A 115 -1.83 -5.36 10.67
C ALA A 115 -0.73 -5.25 11.73
N THR A 116 0.51 -4.92 11.30
CA THR A 116 1.65 -4.72 12.21
C THR A 116 1.42 -3.53 13.14
N TYR A 117 0.96 -2.40 12.60
CA TYR A 117 0.71 -1.20 13.40
C TYR A 117 -0.51 -1.35 14.29
N ALA A 118 -1.59 -2.00 13.81
CA ALA A 118 -2.76 -2.33 14.60
C ALA A 118 -2.40 -3.24 15.79
N ALA A 119 -1.65 -4.32 15.55
CA ALA A 119 -1.19 -5.25 16.58
C ALA A 119 -0.28 -4.58 17.64
N GLN A 120 0.43 -3.53 17.27
CA GLN A 120 1.24 -2.74 18.19
C GLN A 120 0.45 -1.66 18.95
N GLY A 121 -0.86 -1.52 18.68
CA GLY A 121 -1.73 -0.50 19.27
C GLY A 121 -1.42 0.91 18.79
N LEU A 122 -0.84 1.06 17.60
CA LEU A 122 -0.45 2.36 17.04
C LEU A 122 -1.59 3.03 16.26
N LEU A 123 -2.62 2.28 15.90
CA LEU A 123 -3.75 2.74 15.10
C LEU A 123 -5.02 2.82 15.94
N LEU A 124 -5.88 3.77 15.60
CA LEU A 124 -7.28 3.78 16.02
C LEU A 124 -8.07 2.86 15.08
N PRO A 125 -9.05 2.08 15.59
CA PRO A 125 -10.02 1.44 14.72
C PRO A 125 -10.73 2.49 13.86
N ALA A 126 -10.96 2.17 12.60
CA ALA A 126 -11.55 3.06 11.59
C ALA A 126 -12.98 2.66 11.19
N ASP A 127 -13.56 1.62 11.82
CA ASP A 127 -14.90 1.12 11.48
C ASP A 127 -15.95 2.22 11.47
N ASP A 128 -16.05 2.99 12.56
CA ASP A 128 -17.00 4.12 12.67
C ASP A 128 -16.75 5.20 11.60
N ILE A 129 -15.48 5.38 11.19
CA ILE A 129 -15.11 6.35 10.16
C ILE A 129 -15.52 5.83 8.79
N VAL A 130 -15.25 4.55 8.49
CA VAL A 130 -15.64 3.88 7.24
C VAL A 130 -17.15 3.95 7.07
N ASP A 131 -17.90 3.60 8.12
CA ASP A 131 -19.38 3.66 8.11
C ASP A 131 -19.88 5.08 7.86
N ALA A 132 -19.30 6.07 8.53
CA ALA A 132 -19.71 7.47 8.40
C ALA A 132 -19.33 8.09 7.05
N LEU A 133 -18.25 7.61 6.41
CA LEU A 133 -17.89 7.96 5.04
C LEU A 133 -18.75 7.24 4.00
N GLY A 134 -19.51 6.23 4.42
CA GLY A 134 -20.37 5.43 3.55
C GLY A 134 -19.60 4.44 2.68
N TYR A 135 -18.38 4.06 3.07
CA TYR A 135 -17.58 3.10 2.32
C TYR A 135 -17.94 1.66 2.67
N SER A 136 -17.84 0.81 1.67
CA SER A 136 -18.00 -0.64 1.75
C SER A 136 -16.91 -1.34 0.92
N ALA A 137 -16.80 -2.66 1.04
CA ALA A 137 -15.88 -3.43 0.20
C ALA A 137 -16.17 -3.29 -1.30
N ASP A 138 -17.46 -3.07 -1.68
CA ASP A 138 -17.88 -2.92 -3.08
C ASP A 138 -17.38 -1.62 -3.74
N ASP A 139 -16.96 -0.64 -2.94
CA ASP A 139 -16.42 0.63 -3.45
C ASP A 139 -14.97 0.52 -3.91
N PHE A 140 -14.31 -0.61 -3.66
CA PHE A 140 -12.89 -0.86 -3.95
C PHE A 140 -12.70 -2.17 -4.73
N PRO A 141 -11.52 -2.44 -5.30
CA PRO A 141 -11.17 -3.76 -5.82
C PRO A 141 -11.35 -4.86 -4.77
N GLU A 142 -11.72 -6.06 -5.21
CA GLU A 142 -11.93 -7.22 -4.34
C GLU A 142 -10.69 -7.47 -3.45
N GLY A 143 -10.91 -7.72 -2.17
CA GLY A 143 -9.86 -7.98 -1.19
C GLY A 143 -9.10 -6.75 -0.69
N LEU A 144 -9.27 -5.57 -1.30
CA LEU A 144 -8.49 -4.39 -0.93
C LEU A 144 -8.85 -3.84 0.46
N MET A 145 -10.12 -3.87 0.83
CA MET A 145 -10.55 -3.50 2.19
C MET A 145 -9.98 -4.45 3.24
N ASP A 146 -9.91 -5.75 2.93
CA ASP A 146 -9.39 -6.78 3.84
C ASP A 146 -7.91 -6.55 4.16
N ALA A 147 -7.12 -6.02 3.21
CA ALA A 147 -5.72 -5.63 3.46
C ALA A 147 -5.59 -4.55 4.55
N GLY A 148 -6.63 -3.74 4.75
CA GLY A 148 -6.71 -2.74 5.83
C GLY A 148 -7.28 -3.27 7.14
N ALA A 149 -7.63 -4.57 7.25
CA ALA A 149 -8.26 -5.14 8.43
C ALA A 149 -7.27 -5.89 9.34
N TYR A 150 -7.58 -5.95 10.63
CA TYR A 150 -6.87 -6.78 11.59
C TYR A 150 -7.81 -7.24 12.71
N LYS A 151 -7.85 -8.57 12.97
CA LYS A 151 -8.72 -9.22 13.98
C LYS A 151 -10.19 -8.77 13.90
N GLY A 152 -10.72 -8.62 12.68
CA GLY A 152 -12.11 -8.29 12.41
C GLY A 152 -12.50 -6.82 12.61
N ALA A 153 -11.55 -5.92 12.81
CA ALA A 153 -11.74 -4.48 12.82
C ALA A 153 -10.97 -3.84 11.66
N GLN A 154 -11.52 -2.77 11.09
CA GLN A 154 -10.87 -1.99 10.05
C GLN A 154 -9.91 -0.97 10.67
N TYR A 155 -8.70 -0.83 10.10
CA TYR A 155 -7.69 0.13 10.53
C TYR A 155 -7.14 0.98 9.39
N GLY A 156 -7.23 0.47 8.15
CA GLY A 156 -6.78 1.16 6.95
C GLY A 156 -7.95 1.42 5.99
N ILE A 157 -8.02 2.61 5.40
CA ILE A 157 -8.98 2.94 4.33
C ILE A 157 -8.18 3.01 3.03
N PRO A 158 -8.55 2.23 1.97
CA PRO A 158 -7.81 2.23 0.73
C PRO A 158 -7.70 3.60 0.08
N TRP A 159 -6.53 3.92 -0.45
CA TRP A 159 -6.25 5.16 -1.18
C TRP A 159 -5.82 4.92 -2.62
N SER A 160 -4.82 4.09 -2.84
CA SER A 160 -4.32 3.77 -4.17
C SER A 160 -3.98 2.30 -4.33
N VAL A 161 -3.96 1.83 -5.57
CA VAL A 161 -3.48 0.49 -5.95
C VAL A 161 -2.39 0.61 -7.01
N THR A 162 -1.40 -0.26 -6.92
CA THR A 162 -0.19 -0.17 -7.73
C THR A 162 0.20 -1.52 -8.32
N PRO A 163 -0.58 -2.05 -9.29
CA PRO A 163 -0.27 -3.33 -9.94
C PRO A 163 0.96 -3.23 -10.84
N MET A 164 1.55 -4.38 -11.15
CA MET A 164 2.58 -4.50 -12.18
C MET A 164 1.98 -4.59 -13.57
N GLY A 165 2.80 -4.21 -14.57
CA GLY A 165 2.53 -4.36 -16.00
C GLY A 165 3.81 -4.71 -16.76
N LEU A 166 3.67 -5.08 -18.01
CA LEU A 166 4.76 -5.33 -18.94
C LEU A 166 5.07 -4.04 -19.72
N TYR A 167 6.19 -3.41 -19.40
CA TYR A 167 6.72 -2.29 -20.17
C TYR A 167 7.49 -2.80 -21.38
N VAL A 168 7.26 -2.18 -22.52
CA VAL A 168 7.78 -2.61 -23.84
C VAL A 168 8.51 -1.45 -24.49
N ASN A 169 9.76 -1.65 -24.85
CA ASN A 169 10.51 -0.71 -25.69
C ASN A 169 10.26 -1.05 -27.16
N ASN A 170 9.39 -0.27 -27.81
CA ASN A 170 8.97 -0.48 -29.20
C ASN A 170 10.12 -0.29 -30.20
N ASP A 171 11.07 0.59 -29.89
CA ASP A 171 12.23 0.83 -30.76
C ASP A 171 13.14 -0.40 -30.79
N VAL A 172 13.29 -1.08 -29.66
CA VAL A 172 14.05 -2.34 -29.56
C VAL A 172 13.34 -3.44 -30.34
N LEU A 173 12.04 -3.60 -30.19
CA LEU A 173 11.27 -4.59 -30.98
C LEU A 173 11.39 -4.35 -32.50
N LYS A 174 11.21 -3.11 -32.94
CA LYS A 174 11.38 -2.74 -34.36
C LYS A 174 12.76 -3.06 -34.87
N SER A 175 13.82 -2.80 -34.08
CA SER A 175 15.20 -3.10 -34.46
C SER A 175 15.46 -4.61 -34.63
N ALA A 176 14.72 -5.45 -33.91
CA ALA A 176 14.73 -6.91 -34.01
C ALA A 176 13.79 -7.45 -35.12
N GLY A 177 13.07 -6.58 -35.83
CA GLY A 177 12.09 -6.96 -36.81
C GLY A 177 10.80 -7.54 -36.24
N ILE A 178 10.50 -7.25 -34.99
CA ILE A 178 9.29 -7.66 -34.27
C ILE A 178 8.29 -6.51 -34.34
N ASP A 179 7.03 -6.81 -34.68
CA ASP A 179 5.95 -5.83 -34.68
C ASP A 179 5.56 -5.47 -33.24
N PRO A 180 5.73 -4.20 -32.79
CA PRO A 180 5.36 -3.77 -31.45
C PRO A 180 3.87 -3.95 -31.11
N ALA A 181 2.99 -4.07 -32.12
CA ALA A 181 1.58 -4.35 -31.88
C ALA A 181 1.32 -5.80 -31.42
N THR A 182 2.31 -6.68 -31.51
CA THR A 182 2.20 -8.10 -31.10
C THR A 182 2.80 -8.32 -29.71
N VAL A 183 2.27 -7.63 -28.69
CA VAL A 183 2.69 -7.83 -27.29
C VAL A 183 2.26 -9.24 -26.84
N PRO A 184 3.18 -10.05 -26.28
CA PRO A 184 2.84 -11.40 -25.82
C PRO A 184 1.89 -11.37 -24.61
N THR A 185 0.88 -12.23 -24.63
CA THR A 185 -0.13 -12.36 -23.57
C THR A 185 -0.04 -13.68 -22.81
N ASP A 186 0.74 -14.64 -23.32
CA ASP A 186 0.93 -15.96 -22.75
C ASP A 186 2.39 -16.41 -22.82
N LYS A 187 2.70 -17.53 -22.17
CA LYS A 187 4.03 -18.12 -22.11
C LYS A 187 4.64 -18.39 -23.48
N ASP A 188 3.88 -19.01 -24.38
CA ASP A 188 4.40 -19.42 -25.68
C ASP A 188 4.76 -18.20 -26.53
N GLY A 189 3.88 -17.20 -26.56
CA GLY A 189 4.11 -15.92 -27.21
C GLY A 189 5.31 -15.19 -26.62
N TYR A 190 5.41 -15.17 -25.29
CA TYR A 190 6.51 -14.51 -24.59
C TYR A 190 7.87 -15.17 -24.89
N MET A 191 7.96 -16.50 -24.73
CA MET A 191 9.19 -17.22 -25.02
C MET A 191 9.61 -17.12 -26.50
N LYS A 192 8.64 -17.09 -27.43
CA LYS A 192 8.90 -16.88 -28.86
C LYS A 192 9.48 -15.49 -29.12
N ALA A 193 8.96 -14.45 -28.46
CA ALA A 193 9.47 -13.09 -28.56
C ALA A 193 10.90 -12.98 -28.02
N LEU A 194 11.17 -13.58 -26.85
CA LEU A 194 12.51 -13.63 -26.25
C LEU A 194 13.51 -14.34 -27.16
N GLU A 195 13.15 -15.45 -27.78
CA GLU A 195 14.00 -16.17 -28.73
C GLU A 195 14.32 -15.33 -29.98
N ALA A 196 13.32 -14.61 -30.51
CA ALA A 196 13.52 -13.72 -31.65
C ALA A 196 14.46 -12.56 -31.32
N LEU A 197 14.32 -11.96 -30.13
CA LEU A 197 15.22 -10.91 -29.63
C LEU A 197 16.65 -11.43 -29.47
N LYS A 198 16.82 -12.59 -28.86
CA LYS A 198 18.13 -13.25 -28.72
C LYS A 198 18.77 -13.53 -30.06
N ALA A 199 18.00 -14.00 -31.06
CA ALA A 199 18.50 -14.23 -32.41
C ALA A 199 18.98 -12.93 -33.09
N ALA A 200 18.41 -11.78 -32.72
CA ALA A 200 18.85 -10.45 -33.14
C ALA A 200 20.02 -9.90 -32.28
N GLY A 201 20.50 -10.65 -31.30
CA GLY A 201 21.61 -10.25 -30.42
C GLY A 201 21.18 -9.29 -29.29
N ILE A 202 19.90 -9.26 -28.95
CA ILE A 202 19.29 -8.37 -27.93
C ILE A 202 18.83 -9.24 -26.76
N SER A 203 19.10 -8.80 -25.53
CA SER A 203 18.48 -9.39 -24.34
C SER A 203 16.99 -9.07 -24.34
N GLY A 204 16.13 -10.06 -24.11
CA GLY A 204 14.69 -9.88 -24.16
C GLY A 204 14.13 -9.20 -22.92
N GLU A 205 14.54 -9.69 -21.76
CA GLU A 205 14.19 -9.20 -20.43
C GLU A 205 15.40 -9.25 -19.53
N TRP A 206 15.50 -8.33 -18.58
CA TRP A 206 16.54 -8.33 -17.57
C TRP A 206 15.95 -8.70 -16.22
N VAL A 207 16.28 -9.91 -15.75
CA VAL A 207 15.84 -10.43 -14.45
C VAL A 207 16.77 -9.93 -13.35
N ASP A 208 16.24 -9.29 -12.34
CA ASP A 208 16.98 -8.95 -11.12
C ASP A 208 16.46 -9.79 -9.92
N GLY A 209 17.29 -9.90 -8.88
CA GLY A 209 16.96 -10.63 -7.65
C GLY A 209 16.76 -9.69 -6.47
N TYR A 210 16.18 -8.52 -6.67
CA TYR A 210 16.06 -7.48 -5.66
C TYR A 210 14.59 -7.14 -5.36
N VAL A 211 14.41 -6.35 -4.28
CA VAL A 211 13.12 -5.77 -3.89
C VAL A 211 12.57 -4.90 -5.02
N PHE A 212 11.27 -4.80 -5.06
CA PHE A 212 10.37 -4.08 -5.98
C PHE A 212 10.14 -4.81 -7.31
N THR A 213 11.14 -5.13 -8.09
CA THR A 213 10.90 -5.74 -9.41
C THR A 213 11.02 -7.26 -9.36
N GLY A 214 12.19 -7.79 -9.05
CA GLY A 214 12.40 -9.24 -9.04
C GLY A 214 11.50 -9.98 -8.04
N THR A 215 11.29 -9.42 -6.83
CA THR A 215 10.41 -10.03 -5.84
C THR A 215 8.96 -10.04 -6.32
N PHE A 216 8.45 -8.92 -6.85
CA PHE A 216 7.05 -8.80 -7.30
C PHE A 216 6.77 -9.60 -8.58
N GLU A 217 7.76 -9.76 -9.46
CA GLU A 217 7.70 -10.67 -10.58
C GLU A 217 7.60 -12.13 -10.11
N PHE A 218 8.45 -12.54 -9.16
CA PHE A 218 8.38 -13.87 -8.55
C PHE A 218 7.02 -14.15 -7.91
N GLU A 219 6.49 -13.20 -7.12
CA GLU A 219 5.18 -13.34 -6.47
C GLU A 219 4.05 -13.47 -7.49
N SER A 220 4.07 -12.65 -8.55
CA SER A 220 3.14 -12.78 -9.67
C SER A 220 3.22 -14.17 -10.31
N LEU A 221 4.43 -14.66 -10.60
CA LEU A 221 4.65 -15.99 -11.17
C LEU A 221 4.22 -17.11 -10.23
N LEU A 222 4.50 -16.98 -8.92
CA LEU A 222 4.08 -17.95 -7.90
C LEU A 222 2.55 -18.15 -7.95
N TRP A 223 1.78 -17.07 -7.92
CA TRP A 223 0.31 -17.14 -8.04
C TRP A 223 -0.13 -17.66 -9.41
N GLN A 224 0.53 -17.27 -10.50
CA GLN A 224 0.23 -17.82 -11.83
C GLN A 224 0.44 -19.34 -11.90
N PHE A 225 1.35 -19.91 -11.13
CA PHE A 225 1.54 -21.36 -11.02
C PHE A 225 0.64 -22.02 -9.98
N GLY A 226 -0.30 -21.27 -9.36
CA GLY A 226 -1.29 -21.78 -8.41
C GLY A 226 -0.73 -21.98 -6.98
N GLY A 227 0.38 -21.32 -6.63
CA GLY A 227 0.91 -21.29 -5.27
C GLY A 227 0.51 -20.04 -4.51
N ASP A 228 0.93 -19.97 -3.24
CA ASP A 228 0.78 -18.79 -2.42
C ASP A 228 2.01 -18.58 -1.54
N LEU A 229 2.17 -17.34 -1.02
CA LEU A 229 3.29 -16.97 -0.14
C LEU A 229 3.22 -17.69 1.20
N TYR A 230 2.02 -17.79 1.77
CA TYR A 230 1.73 -18.35 3.08
C TYR A 230 0.44 -19.18 3.04
N ASN A 231 0.22 -20.00 4.05
CA ASN A 231 -1.09 -20.61 4.27
C ASN A 231 -2.12 -19.56 4.73
N ASP A 232 -3.41 -19.92 4.70
CA ASP A 232 -4.53 -18.99 4.98
C ASP A 232 -4.41 -18.26 6.33
N ASP A 233 -3.88 -18.94 7.35
CA ASP A 233 -3.69 -18.39 8.71
C ASP A 233 -2.36 -17.61 8.87
N VAL A 234 -1.55 -17.50 7.82
CA VAL A 234 -0.20 -16.88 7.84
C VAL A 234 0.69 -17.45 8.97
N THR A 235 0.60 -18.75 9.21
CA THR A 235 1.40 -19.47 10.22
C THR A 235 2.55 -20.26 9.62
N GLU A 236 2.51 -20.50 8.30
CA GLU A 236 3.48 -21.27 7.55
C GLU A 236 3.74 -20.63 6.19
N ALA A 237 5.03 -20.53 5.81
CA ALA A 237 5.45 -20.12 4.49
C ALA A 237 5.24 -21.25 3.49
N THR A 238 4.57 -20.97 2.37
CA THR A 238 4.26 -21.94 1.30
C THR A 238 4.91 -21.59 -0.03
N PHE A 239 5.63 -20.48 -0.10
CA PHE A 239 6.31 -20.02 -1.32
C PHE A 239 7.42 -20.98 -1.83
N ASN A 240 7.81 -22.00 -1.04
CA ASN A 240 8.72 -23.07 -1.45
C ASN A 240 8.00 -24.32 -2.02
N SER A 241 6.70 -24.21 -2.31
CA SER A 241 5.89 -25.23 -2.99
C SER A 241 6.42 -25.52 -4.41
N ASP A 242 5.88 -26.54 -5.06
CA ASP A 242 6.21 -26.85 -6.45
C ASP A 242 5.91 -25.64 -7.38
N ALA A 243 4.87 -24.85 -7.07
CA ALA A 243 4.54 -23.62 -7.78
C ALA A 243 5.66 -22.56 -7.63
N GLY A 244 6.13 -22.35 -6.39
CA GLY A 244 7.23 -21.41 -6.15
C GLY A 244 8.53 -21.84 -6.80
N VAL A 245 8.82 -23.14 -6.78
CA VAL A 245 9.98 -23.68 -7.50
C VAL A 245 9.87 -23.47 -9.00
N GLN A 246 8.68 -23.66 -9.60
CA GLN A 246 8.44 -23.38 -11.01
C GLN A 246 8.60 -21.90 -11.35
N ALA A 247 8.08 -20.99 -10.50
CA ALA A 247 8.22 -19.55 -10.64
C ALA A 247 9.68 -19.12 -10.67
N LEU A 248 10.45 -19.50 -9.65
CA LEU A 248 11.86 -19.12 -9.55
C LEU A 248 12.72 -19.81 -10.61
N THR A 249 12.40 -21.06 -10.98
CA THR A 249 13.08 -21.76 -12.10
C THR A 249 12.83 -21.03 -13.42
N HIS A 250 11.62 -20.49 -13.65
CA HIS A 250 11.34 -19.69 -14.85
C HIS A 250 12.29 -18.48 -14.93
N MET A 251 12.43 -17.73 -13.83
CA MET A 251 13.33 -16.56 -13.78
C MET A 251 14.78 -16.93 -14.02
N VAL A 252 15.27 -18.02 -13.40
CA VAL A 252 16.64 -18.53 -13.62
C VAL A 252 16.83 -19.00 -15.05
N ASP A 253 15.85 -19.69 -15.64
CA ASP A 253 15.84 -20.14 -17.03
C ASP A 253 16.01 -18.98 -18.03
N LEU A 254 15.47 -17.79 -17.76
CA LEU A 254 15.66 -16.62 -18.62
C LEU A 254 17.15 -16.20 -18.67
N ILE A 255 17.87 -16.36 -17.57
CA ILE A 255 19.31 -16.09 -17.49
C ILE A 255 20.09 -17.20 -18.17
N ASP A 256 19.82 -18.46 -17.85
CA ASP A 256 20.54 -19.62 -18.37
C ASP A 256 20.37 -19.78 -19.89
N LYS A 257 19.20 -19.43 -20.39
CA LYS A 257 18.92 -19.41 -21.83
C LYS A 257 19.46 -18.16 -22.54
N GLY A 258 20.02 -17.21 -21.79
CA GLY A 258 20.65 -16.00 -22.32
C GLY A 258 19.64 -14.97 -22.84
N TYR A 259 18.42 -14.96 -22.31
CA TYR A 259 17.42 -13.90 -22.55
C TYR A 259 17.66 -12.71 -21.60
N SER A 260 18.29 -12.96 -20.44
CA SER A 260 18.76 -11.96 -19.49
C SER A 260 20.27 -12.08 -19.27
N PRO A 261 21.00 -10.98 -19.08
CA PRO A 261 22.37 -11.08 -18.58
C PRO A 261 22.38 -11.56 -17.12
N PRO A 262 23.42 -12.24 -16.65
CA PRO A 262 23.59 -12.57 -15.25
C PRO A 262 23.91 -11.31 -14.40
N ASN A 263 23.58 -11.35 -13.11
CA ASN A 263 23.95 -10.33 -12.13
C ASN A 263 23.44 -8.92 -12.45
N VAL A 264 22.19 -8.82 -12.90
CA VAL A 264 21.52 -7.53 -13.05
C VAL A 264 21.45 -6.85 -11.69
N ALA A 265 21.94 -5.62 -11.59
CA ALA A 265 21.90 -4.84 -10.35
C ALA A 265 20.46 -4.34 -10.06
N GLN A 266 20.21 -3.94 -8.84
CA GLN A 266 18.92 -3.29 -8.48
C GLN A 266 18.61 -2.14 -9.44
N ASP A 267 17.38 -2.08 -9.94
CA ASP A 267 16.90 -1.16 -10.99
C ASP A 267 17.65 -1.26 -12.32
N GLY A 268 18.49 -2.29 -12.50
CA GLY A 268 19.23 -2.51 -13.74
C GLY A 268 18.31 -2.84 -14.91
N ASN A 269 17.22 -3.56 -14.65
CA ASN A 269 16.19 -3.94 -15.60
C ASN A 269 15.50 -2.74 -16.25
N ILE A 270 14.98 -1.79 -15.45
CA ILE A 270 14.35 -0.57 -16.00
C ILE A 270 15.39 0.34 -16.70
N LYS A 271 16.60 0.45 -16.16
CA LYS A 271 17.68 1.20 -16.81
C LYS A 271 18.06 0.58 -18.16
N GLY A 272 18.08 -0.76 -18.24
CA GLY A 272 18.33 -1.51 -19.47
C GLY A 272 17.24 -1.25 -20.52
N LEU A 273 15.97 -1.24 -20.12
CA LEU A 273 14.85 -0.92 -21.00
C LEU A 273 14.97 0.49 -21.57
N LEU A 274 15.19 1.48 -20.71
CA LEU A 274 15.30 2.90 -21.10
C LEU A 274 16.53 3.14 -21.98
N ALA A 275 17.62 2.39 -21.77
CA ALA A 275 18.82 2.47 -22.59
C ALA A 275 18.75 1.68 -23.91
N GLY A 276 17.60 1.03 -24.20
CA GLY A 276 17.43 0.21 -25.42
C GLY A 276 18.24 -1.09 -25.42
N GLN A 277 18.62 -1.60 -24.25
CA GLN A 277 19.39 -2.83 -24.10
C GLN A 277 18.53 -4.08 -23.90
N THR A 278 17.27 -3.89 -23.54
CA THR A 278 16.25 -4.95 -23.39
C THR A 278 14.91 -4.46 -23.91
N ALA A 279 14.05 -5.39 -24.33
CA ALA A 279 12.74 -5.06 -24.90
C ALA A 279 11.63 -5.04 -23.88
N TYR A 280 11.69 -5.88 -22.85
CA TYR A 280 10.64 -6.09 -21.86
C TYR A 280 11.14 -5.83 -20.46
N ASN A 281 10.24 -5.30 -19.61
CA ASN A 281 10.46 -5.14 -18.18
C ASN A 281 9.14 -5.25 -17.42
N TRP A 282 9.04 -6.16 -16.48
CA TRP A 282 7.95 -6.19 -15.51
C TRP A 282 8.19 -5.11 -14.47
N ASN A 283 7.24 -4.18 -14.34
CA ASN A 283 7.39 -3.09 -13.37
C ASN A 283 6.03 -2.52 -12.97
N GLY A 284 6.00 -1.77 -11.88
CA GLY A 284 4.79 -1.21 -11.36
C GLY A 284 4.31 0.03 -12.12
N VAL A 285 3.04 0.35 -11.90
CA VAL A 285 2.34 1.49 -12.52
C VAL A 285 3.04 2.82 -12.29
N TRP A 286 3.81 2.98 -11.21
CA TRP A 286 4.59 4.20 -10.89
C TRP A 286 5.63 4.57 -11.96
N GLN A 287 6.01 3.64 -12.83
CA GLN A 287 6.94 3.95 -13.92
C GLN A 287 6.28 4.74 -15.06
N THR A 288 4.96 4.79 -15.13
CA THR A 288 4.25 5.54 -16.20
C THR A 288 4.54 7.03 -16.19
N THR A 289 5.02 7.58 -15.07
CA THR A 289 5.41 8.97 -14.90
C THR A 289 6.93 9.21 -14.90
N ASN A 290 7.72 8.19 -15.19
CA ASN A 290 9.16 8.33 -15.32
C ASN A 290 9.48 9.11 -16.60
N GLU A 291 10.00 10.32 -16.44
CA GLU A 291 10.29 11.25 -17.54
C GLU A 291 11.22 10.66 -18.61
N SER A 292 12.07 9.70 -18.26
CA SER A 292 12.96 9.05 -19.22
C SER A 292 12.23 8.27 -20.31
N PHE A 293 10.98 7.90 -20.07
CA PHE A 293 10.13 7.30 -21.10
C PHE A 293 9.75 8.27 -22.23
N ASN A 294 9.89 9.57 -22.03
CA ASN A 294 9.68 10.55 -23.10
C ASN A 294 10.75 10.49 -24.20
N GLU A 295 11.86 9.80 -23.96
CA GLU A 295 12.98 9.69 -24.91
C GLU A 295 12.91 8.44 -25.79
N ILE A 296 11.95 7.52 -25.55
CA ILE A 296 11.79 6.25 -26.30
C ILE A 296 10.34 6.07 -26.76
N ASP A 297 10.16 5.26 -27.81
CA ASP A 297 8.83 4.76 -28.18
C ASP A 297 8.53 3.51 -27.32
N TRP A 298 7.51 3.60 -26.49
CA TRP A 298 7.15 2.55 -25.55
C TRP A 298 5.66 2.34 -25.44
N THR A 299 5.29 1.15 -24.97
CA THR A 299 3.93 0.80 -24.56
C THR A 299 3.97 0.04 -23.23
N VAL A 300 2.81 -0.08 -22.61
CA VAL A 300 2.63 -0.97 -21.47
C VAL A 300 1.42 -1.87 -21.74
N ALA A 301 1.51 -3.11 -21.28
CA ALA A 301 0.47 -4.12 -21.41
C ALA A 301 0.29 -4.85 -20.07
N PRO A 302 -0.81 -5.60 -19.88
CA PRO A 302 -0.88 -6.56 -18.79
C PRO A 302 0.29 -7.55 -18.85
N VAL A 303 0.75 -8.02 -17.69
CA VAL A 303 1.79 -9.06 -17.66
C VAL A 303 1.31 -10.34 -18.35
N PRO A 304 2.18 -11.04 -19.11
CA PRO A 304 1.78 -12.29 -19.77
C PRO A 304 1.48 -13.39 -18.76
N GLN A 305 0.54 -14.26 -19.07
CA GLN A 305 0.29 -15.47 -18.30
C GLN A 305 1.39 -16.50 -18.60
N ILE A 306 2.30 -16.71 -17.67
CA ILE A 306 3.38 -17.69 -17.77
C ILE A 306 2.98 -19.04 -17.15
N GLY A 307 2.17 -18.99 -16.10
CA GLY A 307 1.64 -20.16 -15.38
C GLY A 307 0.30 -20.66 -15.92
N THR A 308 -0.46 -21.32 -15.07
CA THR A 308 -1.77 -21.92 -15.40
C THR A 308 -2.93 -20.96 -15.21
N GLU A 309 -2.73 -19.88 -14.46
CA GLU A 309 -3.73 -18.88 -14.12
C GLU A 309 -3.22 -17.47 -14.42
N GLN A 310 -4.14 -16.51 -14.61
CA GLN A 310 -3.75 -15.11 -14.61
C GLN A 310 -3.62 -14.63 -13.16
N ALA A 311 -2.49 -14.03 -12.86
CA ALA A 311 -2.27 -13.36 -11.58
C ALA A 311 -1.20 -12.28 -11.75
N VAL A 312 -1.31 -11.21 -10.98
CA VAL A 312 -0.33 -10.13 -10.94
C VAL A 312 -0.23 -9.57 -9.52
N TRP A 313 0.98 -9.27 -9.10
CA TRP A 313 1.21 -8.57 -7.85
C TRP A 313 0.69 -7.13 -7.92
N SER A 314 0.07 -6.70 -6.84
CA SER A 314 -0.29 -5.30 -6.61
C SER A 314 -0.02 -4.93 -5.16
N SER A 315 0.58 -3.78 -4.93
CA SER A 315 0.52 -3.14 -3.63
C SER A 315 -0.71 -2.25 -3.50
N SER A 316 -0.96 -1.81 -2.30
CA SER A 316 -1.95 -0.80 -1.97
C SER A 316 -1.43 0.14 -0.91
N THR A 317 -1.94 1.37 -0.90
CA THR A 317 -1.71 2.30 0.19
C THR A 317 -3.03 2.63 0.89
N HIS A 318 -2.96 2.80 2.20
CA HIS A 318 -4.12 3.00 3.07
C HIS A 318 -3.95 4.22 3.96
N TRP A 319 -5.03 4.97 4.13
CA TRP A 319 -5.14 5.97 5.18
C TRP A 319 -5.24 5.30 6.55
N MET A 320 -4.48 5.78 7.51
CA MET A 320 -4.46 5.27 8.88
C MET A 320 -4.54 6.43 9.88
N PHE A 321 -5.34 6.25 10.94
CA PHE A 321 -5.49 7.20 12.03
C PHE A 321 -4.63 6.76 13.22
N MET A 322 -3.73 7.64 13.66
CA MET A 322 -2.75 7.26 14.67
C MET A 322 -3.30 7.34 16.09
N ASN A 323 -3.04 6.30 16.89
CA ASN A 323 -3.38 6.24 18.31
C ASN A 323 -2.31 6.93 19.16
N ASN A 324 -2.19 8.24 19.01
CA ASN A 324 -1.27 9.04 19.82
C ASN A 324 -1.73 9.11 21.28
N LYS A 325 -0.78 9.08 22.22
CA LYS A 325 -1.09 9.27 23.64
C LYS A 325 -1.75 10.63 23.87
N GLY A 326 -2.96 10.62 24.43
CA GLY A 326 -3.75 11.84 24.66
C GLY A 326 -4.41 12.39 23.41
N GLN A 327 -4.78 11.50 22.47
CA GLN A 327 -5.46 11.83 21.22
C GLN A 327 -6.61 12.82 21.44
N ASP A 328 -6.60 13.89 20.65
CA ASP A 328 -7.67 14.88 20.61
C ASP A 328 -8.75 14.43 19.61
N LYS A 329 -9.98 14.22 20.09
CA LYS A 329 -11.11 13.81 19.26
C LYS A 329 -11.40 14.79 18.10
N ASN A 330 -11.15 16.09 18.32
CA ASN A 330 -11.29 17.10 17.28
C ASN A 330 -10.30 16.85 16.15
N LYS A 331 -9.06 16.46 16.47
CA LYS A 331 -8.05 16.13 15.45
C LYS A 331 -8.39 14.86 14.69
N THR A 332 -8.93 13.83 15.36
CA THR A 332 -9.37 12.60 14.69
C THR A 332 -10.53 12.90 13.72
N ALA A 333 -11.52 13.68 14.14
CA ALA A 333 -12.64 14.08 13.29
C ALA A 333 -12.18 14.95 12.10
N ALA A 334 -11.29 15.91 12.34
CA ALA A 334 -10.70 16.74 11.27
C ALA A 334 -9.85 15.90 10.30
N ALA A 335 -9.12 14.90 10.79
CA ALA A 335 -8.38 13.96 9.93
C ALA A 335 -9.32 13.11 9.07
N ALA A 336 -10.46 12.68 9.60
CA ALA A 336 -11.48 11.96 8.83
C ALA A 336 -12.10 12.84 7.73
N THR A 337 -12.38 14.12 8.02
CA THR A 337 -12.81 15.11 7.00
C THR A 337 -11.75 15.27 5.91
N PHE A 338 -10.47 15.33 6.27
CA PHE A 338 -9.38 15.42 5.30
C PHE A 338 -9.31 14.16 4.43
N VAL A 339 -9.41 12.96 5.01
CA VAL A 339 -9.40 11.69 4.26
C VAL A 339 -10.57 11.61 3.28
N LYS A 340 -11.79 11.97 3.72
CA LYS A 340 -12.97 12.04 2.86
C LYS A 340 -12.72 12.96 1.66
N TRP A 341 -12.30 14.20 1.93
CA TRP A 341 -12.02 15.17 0.88
C TRP A 341 -10.94 14.69 -0.10
N MET A 342 -9.88 14.06 0.40
CA MET A 342 -8.84 13.49 -0.46
C MET A 342 -9.40 12.41 -1.37
N ASN A 343 -10.21 11.47 -0.86
CA ASN A 343 -10.81 10.41 -1.66
C ASN A 343 -11.77 10.98 -2.72
N GLU A 344 -12.60 11.96 -2.38
CA GLU A 344 -13.49 12.64 -3.33
C GLU A 344 -12.73 13.43 -4.41
N ASN A 345 -11.49 13.85 -4.15
CA ASN A 345 -10.61 14.55 -5.09
C ASN A 345 -9.51 13.64 -5.68
N SER A 346 -9.64 12.31 -5.56
CA SER A 346 -8.59 11.36 -5.93
C SER A 346 -8.41 11.15 -7.45
N ALA A 347 -9.31 11.65 -8.29
CA ALA A 347 -9.15 11.57 -9.76
C ALA A 347 -7.81 12.18 -10.24
N GLY A 348 -7.37 13.28 -9.61
CA GLY A 348 -6.08 13.89 -9.88
C GLY A 348 -4.87 13.04 -9.45
N TRP A 349 -5.08 12.00 -8.64
CA TRP A 349 -4.01 11.11 -8.19
C TRP A 349 -3.37 10.33 -9.34
N ALA A 350 -4.13 10.06 -10.40
CA ALA A 350 -3.61 9.44 -11.62
C ALA A 350 -2.44 10.20 -12.27
N GLU A 351 -2.27 11.51 -11.97
CA GLU A 351 -1.09 12.28 -12.39
C GLU A 351 0.22 11.73 -11.80
N THR A 352 0.15 11.01 -10.68
CA THR A 352 1.31 10.35 -10.07
C THR A 352 1.70 9.05 -10.76
N GLY A 353 0.85 8.54 -11.66
CA GLY A 353 0.97 7.21 -12.25
C GLY A 353 0.30 6.10 -11.43
N GLU A 354 -0.13 6.37 -10.20
CA GLU A 354 -0.84 5.38 -9.38
C GLU A 354 -2.36 5.42 -9.65
N LEU A 355 -3.03 4.29 -9.45
CA LEU A 355 -4.48 4.18 -9.64
C LEU A 355 -5.21 4.59 -8.35
N PRO A 356 -6.23 5.48 -8.42
CA PRO A 356 -7.17 5.66 -7.32
C PRO A 356 -7.80 4.33 -6.91
N ALA A 357 -7.91 4.07 -5.60
CA ALA A 357 -8.52 2.84 -5.11
C ALA A 357 -10.03 2.80 -5.33
N ALA A 358 -10.73 3.95 -5.21
CA ALA A 358 -12.18 4.03 -5.36
C ALA A 358 -12.64 3.64 -6.78
N ASN A 359 -13.60 2.69 -6.83
CA ASN A 359 -14.11 2.12 -8.09
C ASN A 359 -14.80 3.17 -8.98
N ASP A 360 -15.56 4.07 -8.40
CA ASP A 360 -16.28 5.13 -9.13
C ASP A 360 -15.32 6.11 -9.80
N VAL A 361 -14.22 6.46 -9.15
CA VAL A 361 -13.18 7.33 -9.70
C VAL A 361 -12.34 6.59 -10.75
N ARG A 362 -11.89 5.38 -10.42
CA ARG A 362 -10.99 4.61 -11.30
C ARG A 362 -11.66 4.16 -12.59
N ASN A 363 -12.96 3.84 -12.52
CA ASN A 363 -13.74 3.36 -13.66
C ASN A 363 -14.38 4.50 -14.48
N ASP A 364 -14.13 5.76 -14.12
CA ASP A 364 -14.57 6.89 -14.96
C ASP A 364 -13.81 6.85 -16.31
N PRO A 365 -14.51 6.77 -17.45
CA PRO A 365 -13.88 6.80 -18.76
C PRO A 365 -12.93 8.00 -18.98
N ALA A 366 -13.22 9.14 -18.36
CA ALA A 366 -12.39 10.34 -18.46
C ALA A 366 -10.98 10.13 -17.89
N LEU A 367 -10.82 9.23 -16.89
CA LEU A 367 -9.51 8.88 -16.34
C LEU A 367 -8.62 8.24 -17.43
N VAL A 368 -9.14 7.24 -18.12
CA VAL A 368 -8.40 6.51 -19.17
C VAL A 368 -8.21 7.38 -20.43
N GLU A 369 -9.18 8.24 -20.75
CA GLU A 369 -9.01 9.23 -21.84
C GLU A 369 -7.85 10.19 -21.56
N THR A 370 -7.68 10.60 -20.29
CA THR A 370 -6.61 11.51 -19.86
C THR A 370 -5.27 10.79 -19.69
N TYR A 371 -5.28 9.57 -19.14
CA TYR A 371 -4.11 8.76 -18.80
C TYR A 371 -4.19 7.36 -19.43
N PRO A 372 -4.08 7.23 -20.77
CA PRO A 372 -4.31 5.97 -21.47
C PRO A 372 -3.37 4.83 -21.06
N ASN A 373 -2.17 5.16 -20.57
CA ASN A 373 -1.20 4.18 -20.09
C ASN A 373 -1.62 3.50 -18.77
N LEU A 374 -2.65 3.99 -18.08
CA LEU A 374 -3.18 3.35 -16.89
C LEU A 374 -4.15 2.21 -17.21
N LYS A 375 -4.71 2.18 -18.42
CA LYS A 375 -5.71 1.17 -18.79
C LYS A 375 -5.24 -0.28 -18.62
N PRO A 376 -4.02 -0.69 -19.05
CA PRO A 376 -3.56 -2.05 -18.86
C PRO A 376 -3.50 -2.49 -17.39
N PHE A 377 -3.19 -1.57 -16.50
CA PHE A 377 -3.17 -1.82 -15.07
C PHE A 377 -4.57 -1.94 -14.48
N ILE A 378 -5.52 -1.10 -14.92
CA ILE A 378 -6.95 -1.21 -14.54
C ILE A 378 -7.50 -2.56 -14.99
N ASP A 379 -7.20 -2.98 -16.22
CA ASP A 379 -7.65 -4.26 -16.80
C ASP A 379 -7.08 -5.47 -16.05
N SER A 380 -5.98 -5.32 -15.32
CA SER A 380 -5.34 -6.39 -14.54
C SER A 380 -5.90 -6.55 -13.12
N LEU A 381 -6.63 -5.56 -12.59
CA LEU A 381 -7.13 -5.61 -11.20
C LEU A 381 -8.04 -6.81 -10.89
N PRO A 382 -8.86 -7.35 -11.82
CA PRO A 382 -9.66 -8.54 -11.54
C PRO A 382 -8.88 -9.80 -11.16
N TYR A 383 -7.58 -9.83 -11.42
CA TYR A 383 -6.68 -10.94 -11.05
C TYR A 383 -5.42 -10.45 -10.30
N ALA A 384 -5.53 -9.26 -9.69
CA ALA A 384 -4.48 -8.74 -8.84
C ALA A 384 -4.49 -9.41 -7.46
N HIS A 385 -3.31 -9.76 -6.98
CA HIS A 385 -3.09 -10.25 -5.62
C HIS A 385 -2.41 -9.15 -4.81
N TYR A 386 -2.99 -8.85 -3.65
CA TYR A 386 -2.45 -7.85 -2.74
C TYR A 386 -1.47 -8.47 -1.75
N GLU A 387 -0.56 -7.65 -1.25
CA GLU A 387 0.42 -8.05 -0.26
C GLU A 387 -0.25 -8.61 1.00
N THR A 388 0.31 -9.69 1.54
CA THR A 388 -0.19 -10.31 2.77
C THR A 388 -0.08 -9.34 3.95
N SER A 389 -1.20 -9.01 4.57
CA SER A 389 -1.27 -8.17 5.76
C SER A 389 -1.30 -9.02 7.03
N ALA A 390 -0.16 -9.17 7.70
CA ALA A 390 -0.05 -9.90 8.97
C ALA A 390 1.00 -9.24 9.88
N PRO A 391 0.84 -9.32 11.22
CA PRO A 391 1.78 -8.66 12.11
C PRO A 391 3.21 -9.14 11.97
N GLY A 392 4.13 -8.23 11.61
CA GLY A 392 5.56 -8.50 11.46
C GLY A 392 5.94 -9.27 10.19
N ILE A 393 5.05 -9.37 9.20
CA ILE A 393 5.22 -10.14 7.97
C ILE A 393 6.41 -9.64 7.13
N THR A 394 6.70 -8.35 7.13
CA THR A 394 7.78 -7.72 6.34
C THR A 394 9.14 -8.41 6.54
N ALA A 395 9.41 -8.90 7.76
CA ALA A 395 10.66 -9.62 8.03
C ALA A 395 10.71 -11.00 7.39
N ALA A 396 9.56 -11.68 7.22
CA ALA A 396 9.47 -12.96 6.52
C ALA A 396 9.55 -12.74 5.00
N ASN A 397 8.87 -11.71 4.47
CA ASN A 397 8.93 -11.33 3.04
C ASN A 397 10.36 -11.02 2.58
N ALA A 398 11.19 -10.39 3.42
CA ALA A 398 12.59 -10.10 3.09
C ALA A 398 13.43 -11.36 2.79
N LEU A 399 13.01 -12.53 3.26
CA LEU A 399 13.68 -13.80 2.98
C LEU A 399 13.41 -14.31 1.56
N ILE A 400 12.26 -13.96 0.98
CA ILE A 400 11.94 -14.24 -0.42
C ILE A 400 12.95 -13.54 -1.31
N THR A 401 13.17 -12.24 -1.10
CA THR A 401 14.21 -11.48 -1.84
C THR A 401 15.59 -12.11 -1.71
N THR A 402 15.93 -12.63 -0.51
CA THR A 402 17.22 -13.33 -0.28
C THR A 402 17.29 -14.59 -1.13
N ALA A 403 16.24 -15.41 -1.16
CA ALA A 403 16.19 -16.64 -1.96
C ALA A 403 16.30 -16.34 -3.46
N LEU A 404 15.58 -15.32 -3.93
CA LEU A 404 15.65 -14.88 -5.33
C LEU A 404 17.09 -14.51 -5.70
N ASN A 405 17.71 -13.63 -4.91
CA ASN A 405 19.10 -13.19 -5.16
C ASN A 405 20.08 -14.36 -5.19
N GLU A 406 19.94 -15.32 -4.28
CA GLU A 406 20.78 -16.52 -4.27
C GLU A 406 20.59 -17.40 -5.51
N ALA A 407 19.36 -17.53 -6.00
CA ALA A 407 19.06 -18.35 -7.18
C ALA A 407 19.47 -17.65 -8.48
N VAL A 408 19.06 -16.39 -8.72
CA VAL A 408 19.38 -15.69 -9.98
C VAL A 408 20.86 -15.36 -10.15
N THR A 409 21.64 -15.36 -9.06
CA THR A 409 23.10 -15.23 -9.11
C THR A 409 23.81 -16.59 -9.21
N GLY A 410 23.06 -17.71 -9.29
CA GLY A 410 23.62 -19.06 -9.38
C GLY A 410 24.33 -19.55 -8.12
N LYS A 411 24.07 -18.92 -6.97
CA LYS A 411 24.64 -19.30 -5.68
C LYS A 411 23.96 -20.53 -5.08
N LYS A 412 22.65 -20.70 -5.33
CA LYS A 412 21.84 -21.86 -4.94
C LYS A 412 20.89 -22.25 -6.05
N GLU A 413 20.51 -23.52 -6.08
CA GLU A 413 19.38 -23.96 -6.89
C GLU A 413 18.06 -23.36 -6.37
N PRO A 414 17.05 -23.08 -7.24
CA PRO A 414 15.78 -22.46 -6.85
C PRO A 414 15.11 -23.12 -5.65
N LYS A 415 15.02 -24.46 -5.66
CA LYS A 415 14.39 -25.20 -4.55
C LYS A 415 15.15 -25.04 -3.24
N GLU A 416 16.47 -25.14 -3.27
CA GLU A 416 17.32 -25.00 -2.07
C GLU A 416 17.19 -23.59 -1.48
N ALA A 417 17.20 -22.57 -2.32
CA ALA A 417 17.07 -21.18 -1.90
C ALA A 417 15.70 -20.92 -1.23
N LEU A 418 14.61 -21.41 -1.84
CA LEU A 418 13.25 -21.25 -1.29
C LEU A 418 13.06 -22.08 0.00
N ASP A 419 13.56 -23.32 0.09
CA ASP A 419 13.45 -24.15 1.29
C ASP A 419 14.19 -23.50 2.48
N ASP A 420 15.37 -22.96 2.26
CA ASP A 420 16.14 -22.27 3.30
C ASP A 420 15.43 -20.98 3.76
N ALA A 421 14.84 -20.23 2.84
CA ALA A 421 14.07 -19.02 3.15
C ALA A 421 12.79 -19.36 3.90
N ALA A 422 12.02 -20.35 3.44
CA ALA A 422 10.78 -20.77 4.08
C ALA A 422 11.00 -21.26 5.51
N LYS A 423 12.08 -22.04 5.73
CA LYS A 423 12.45 -22.47 7.09
C LYS A 423 12.70 -21.29 8.02
N GLN A 424 13.40 -20.25 7.56
CA GLN A 424 13.66 -19.05 8.37
C GLN A 424 12.40 -18.21 8.54
N ALA A 425 11.57 -18.07 7.49
CA ALA A 425 10.29 -17.40 7.55
C ALA A 425 9.36 -18.01 8.61
N ASN A 426 9.28 -19.35 8.67
CA ASN A 426 8.49 -20.06 9.66
C ASN A 426 8.93 -19.78 11.10
N GLU A 427 10.22 -19.61 11.37
CA GLU A 427 10.69 -19.18 12.69
C GLU A 427 10.26 -17.74 13.02
N ILE A 428 10.25 -16.83 12.03
CA ILE A 428 9.76 -15.46 12.19
C ILE A 428 8.25 -15.46 12.45
N LEU A 429 7.48 -16.20 11.66
CA LEU A 429 6.02 -16.31 11.82
C LEU A 429 5.67 -16.84 13.22
N LYS A 430 6.37 -17.86 13.70
CA LYS A 430 6.21 -18.38 15.05
C LYS A 430 6.51 -17.35 16.14
N GLN A 431 7.56 -16.54 15.95
CA GLN A 431 7.88 -15.44 16.88
C GLN A 431 6.80 -14.35 16.84
N ASN A 432 6.29 -14.02 15.65
CA ASN A 432 5.21 -13.07 15.47
C ASN A 432 3.91 -13.57 16.13
N ALA A 433 3.54 -14.83 15.95
CA ALA A 433 2.40 -15.43 16.63
C ALA A 433 2.53 -15.37 18.16
N ALA A 434 3.71 -15.65 18.71
CA ALA A 434 3.97 -15.50 20.15
C ALA A 434 3.92 -14.06 20.65
N LYS A 435 4.24 -13.08 19.79
CA LYS A 435 4.28 -11.67 20.16
C LYS A 435 2.94 -10.95 19.99
N TYR A 436 2.14 -11.34 18.99
CA TYR A 436 0.94 -10.64 18.56
C TYR A 436 -0.33 -11.50 18.60
N GLY A 437 -0.21 -12.78 18.97
CA GLY A 437 -1.24 -13.80 18.78
C GLY A 437 -2.45 -13.72 19.70
N ASP A 438 -2.47 -12.92 20.77
CA ASP A 438 -3.62 -12.76 21.69
C ASP A 438 -4.20 -11.35 21.68
#